data_d9fac96ed81d69444fb33ddf80dd6305
#
_entry.id   d9fac96ed81d69444fb33ddf80dd6305
#
_cell.length_a   1.000
_cell.length_b   1.000
_cell.length_c   1.000
_cell.angle_alpha   90.00
_cell.angle_beta   90.00
_cell.angle_gamma   90.00
#
_symmetry.space_group_name_H-M   'P 1'
#
loop_
_entity.id
_entity.type
_entity.pdbx_description
1 polymer ?
#
loop_
_entity_poly.entity_id
_entity_poly.type
_entity_poly.pdbx_seq_one_letter_code
_entity_poly.pdbx_strand_id
1 'polypeptide(L)'
;KADLTFANALRSILRQAPDIIMIGEIRDSETAGIAVKASITGHLVVSTLHTNNTASSVSRLIDMGIEPYLLSDSLVGIIAQRLVRRLCECGRDNTREATDEEKRILGVPLDNPCKLHEPKGCKLCNNIGYYGRIGVYEIMPITKRLKRMIADKRNADDIMDAAVEEGMHTLRASAVEYVLDGTTTFSEMMKITYNVDN
;
A
#
# COMPACT_ATOMS: atom_id res chain seq x y z
N LYS A 1 1.79 -11.16 -39.48
CA LYS A 1 1.50 -10.31 -38.33
C LYS A 1 2.53 -10.65 -37.28
N ALA A 2 3.33 -9.68 -36.83
CA ALA A 2 4.25 -9.91 -35.73
C ALA A 2 3.42 -10.22 -34.48
N ASP A 3 3.67 -11.36 -33.83
CA ASP A 3 3.04 -11.76 -32.56
C ASP A 3 3.66 -10.92 -31.44
N LEU A 4 3.25 -9.64 -31.39
CA LEU A 4 3.76 -8.71 -30.38
C LEU A 4 2.98 -8.93 -29.08
N THR A 5 3.51 -9.84 -28.24
CA THR A 5 3.03 -9.99 -26.87
C THR A 5 3.72 -8.97 -25.95
N PHE A 6 3.11 -8.68 -24.79
CA PHE A 6 3.70 -7.79 -23.78
C PHE A 6 5.08 -8.29 -23.33
N ALA A 7 5.23 -9.59 -23.10
CA ALA A 7 6.50 -10.20 -22.73
C ALA A 7 7.59 -10.03 -23.81
N ASN A 8 7.24 -10.18 -25.10
CA ASN A 8 8.17 -9.96 -26.20
C ASN A 8 8.61 -8.51 -26.32
N ALA A 9 7.67 -7.56 -26.13
CA ALA A 9 7.99 -6.13 -26.08
C ALA A 9 8.94 -5.82 -24.94
N LEU A 10 8.68 -6.33 -23.73
CA LEU A 10 9.52 -6.14 -22.55
C LEU A 10 10.94 -6.70 -22.76
N ARG A 11 11.08 -7.91 -23.31
CA ARG A 11 12.40 -8.45 -23.69
C ARG A 11 13.16 -7.59 -24.68
N SER A 12 12.45 -6.95 -25.60
CA SER A 12 13.06 -6.02 -26.58
C SER A 12 13.53 -4.73 -25.92
N ILE A 13 12.76 -4.20 -24.97
CA ILE A 13 13.11 -3.00 -24.18
C ILE A 13 14.40 -3.23 -23.38
N LEU A 14 14.52 -4.41 -22.75
CA LEU A 14 15.74 -4.79 -21.98
C LEU A 14 17.04 -4.75 -22.81
N ARG A 15 16.94 -4.86 -24.13
CA ARG A 15 18.10 -4.77 -25.06
C ARG A 15 18.45 -3.34 -25.46
N GLN A 16 17.69 -2.34 -25.01
CA GLN A 16 17.94 -0.93 -25.28
C GLN A 16 18.76 -0.23 -24.17
N ALA A 17 19.38 -1.03 -23.28
CA ALA A 17 20.16 -0.56 -22.14
C ALA A 17 19.43 0.48 -21.26
N PRO A 18 18.18 0.24 -20.81
CA PRO A 18 17.50 1.15 -19.92
C PRO A 18 18.09 1.05 -18.50
N ASP A 19 18.17 2.17 -17.78
CA ASP A 19 18.52 2.15 -16.34
C ASP A 19 17.29 1.83 -15.48
N ILE A 20 16.12 2.35 -15.88
CA ILE A 20 14.85 2.20 -15.15
C ILE A 20 13.77 1.66 -16.10
N ILE A 21 13.04 0.67 -15.64
CA ILE A 21 11.95 0.04 -16.39
C ILE A 21 10.66 0.17 -15.60
N MET A 22 9.65 0.81 -16.19
CA MET A 22 8.31 0.86 -15.64
C MET A 22 7.42 -0.17 -16.34
N ILE A 23 6.91 -1.13 -15.58
CA ILE A 23 5.91 -2.09 -16.02
C ILE A 23 4.57 -1.65 -15.41
N GLY A 24 3.59 -1.27 -16.24
CA GLY A 24 2.31 -0.74 -15.75
C GLY A 24 1.67 -1.60 -14.69
N GLU A 25 1.63 -2.93 -14.92
CA GLU A 25 1.21 -3.94 -13.93
C GLU A 25 1.76 -5.33 -14.28
N ILE A 26 1.93 -6.15 -13.26
CA ILE A 26 2.27 -7.58 -13.39
C ILE A 26 1.01 -8.41 -13.10
N ARG A 27 0.52 -9.15 -14.12
CA ARG A 27 -0.67 -10.00 -14.01
C ARG A 27 -0.38 -11.48 -14.16
N ASP A 28 0.75 -11.83 -14.74
CA ASP A 28 1.10 -13.20 -15.13
C ASP A 28 2.54 -13.56 -14.76
N SER A 29 2.81 -14.87 -14.71
CA SER A 29 4.09 -15.44 -14.34
C SER A 29 5.22 -15.08 -15.32
N GLU A 30 4.92 -14.96 -16.61
CA GLU A 30 5.92 -14.64 -17.63
C GLU A 30 6.46 -13.22 -17.43
N THR A 31 5.55 -12.23 -17.28
CA THR A 31 5.90 -10.84 -17.00
C THR A 31 6.64 -10.70 -15.66
N ALA A 32 6.16 -11.38 -14.60
CA ALA A 32 6.81 -11.41 -13.31
C ALA A 32 8.24 -11.95 -13.39
N GLY A 33 8.43 -13.08 -14.11
CA GLY A 33 9.75 -13.68 -14.29
C GLY A 33 10.73 -12.79 -15.06
N ILE A 34 10.26 -12.04 -16.06
CA ILE A 34 11.11 -11.10 -16.81
C ILE A 34 11.48 -9.90 -15.89
N ALA A 35 10.53 -9.36 -15.14
CA ALA A 35 10.75 -8.24 -14.22
C ALA A 35 11.81 -8.58 -13.16
N VAL A 36 11.66 -9.73 -12.50
CA VAL A 36 12.60 -10.22 -11.47
C VAL A 36 13.99 -10.44 -12.06
N LYS A 37 14.10 -11.09 -13.23
CA LYS A 37 15.39 -11.30 -13.89
C LYS A 37 16.07 -9.97 -14.27
N ALA A 38 15.30 -9.00 -14.75
CA ALA A 38 15.83 -7.68 -15.07
C ALA A 38 16.36 -6.97 -13.81
N SER A 39 15.63 -7.06 -12.68
CA SER A 39 16.08 -6.50 -11.41
C SER A 39 17.39 -7.13 -10.92
N ILE A 40 17.52 -8.46 -10.98
CA ILE A 40 18.73 -9.20 -10.58
C ILE A 40 19.93 -8.81 -11.46
N THR A 41 19.69 -8.50 -12.74
CA THR A 41 20.76 -8.07 -13.67
C THR A 41 21.11 -6.58 -13.60
N GLY A 42 20.56 -5.86 -12.60
CA GLY A 42 20.99 -4.49 -12.27
C GLY A 42 20.04 -3.38 -12.71
N HIS A 43 18.90 -3.70 -13.35
CA HIS A 43 17.92 -2.68 -13.71
C HIS A 43 17.03 -2.33 -12.51
N LEU A 44 16.69 -1.07 -12.35
CA LEU A 44 15.62 -0.67 -11.44
C LEU A 44 14.27 -0.91 -12.13
N VAL A 45 13.51 -1.88 -11.60
CA VAL A 45 12.17 -2.21 -12.12
C VAL A 45 11.13 -1.67 -11.17
N VAL A 46 10.19 -0.88 -11.68
CA VAL A 46 9.02 -0.36 -10.97
C VAL A 46 7.76 -0.95 -11.61
N SER A 47 6.86 -1.49 -10.80
CA SER A 47 5.61 -2.08 -11.28
C SER A 47 4.49 -1.96 -10.27
N THR A 48 3.27 -2.30 -10.67
CA THR A 48 2.12 -2.41 -9.79
C THR A 48 1.59 -3.84 -9.71
N LEU A 49 0.98 -4.14 -8.59
CA LEU A 49 0.27 -5.40 -8.31
C LEU A 49 -1.09 -5.08 -7.69
N HIS A 50 -2.08 -5.94 -7.92
CA HIS A 50 -3.37 -5.85 -7.24
C HIS A 50 -3.34 -6.73 -5.98
N THR A 51 -3.05 -6.10 -4.84
CA THR A 51 -2.96 -6.74 -3.52
C THR A 51 -3.55 -5.83 -2.44
N ASN A 52 -3.88 -6.41 -1.29
CA ASN A 52 -4.50 -5.66 -0.20
C ASN A 52 -3.49 -4.86 0.63
N ASN A 53 -2.30 -5.41 0.87
CA ASN A 53 -1.22 -4.82 1.65
C ASN A 53 0.15 -5.20 1.07
N THR A 54 1.23 -4.72 1.68
CA THR A 54 2.59 -4.96 1.21
C THR A 54 3.03 -6.42 1.34
N ALA A 55 2.73 -7.08 2.46
CA ALA A 55 3.14 -8.47 2.70
C ALA A 55 2.44 -9.44 1.74
N SER A 56 1.15 -9.23 1.45
CA SER A 56 0.41 -10.04 0.49
C SER A 56 0.95 -9.93 -0.94
N SER A 57 1.67 -8.84 -1.27
CA SER A 57 2.35 -8.71 -2.56
C SER A 57 3.49 -9.73 -2.72
N VAL A 58 4.18 -10.08 -1.64
CA VAL A 58 5.22 -11.10 -1.63
C VAL A 58 4.61 -12.47 -1.95
N SER A 59 3.55 -12.85 -1.22
CA SER A 59 2.83 -14.11 -1.46
C SER A 59 2.29 -14.17 -2.89
N ARG A 60 1.73 -13.08 -3.39
CA ARG A 60 1.19 -13.00 -4.75
C ARG A 60 2.25 -13.28 -5.82
N LEU A 61 3.48 -12.75 -5.66
CA LEU A 61 4.58 -13.02 -6.59
C LEU A 61 5.06 -14.48 -6.51
N ILE A 62 5.08 -15.09 -5.31
CA ILE A 62 5.38 -16.51 -5.13
C ILE A 62 4.31 -17.36 -5.81
N ASP A 63 3.03 -17.05 -5.64
CA ASP A 63 1.90 -17.74 -6.28
C ASP A 63 1.93 -17.65 -7.82
N MET A 64 2.52 -16.58 -8.35
CA MET A 64 2.80 -16.43 -9.78
C MET A 64 3.98 -17.29 -10.26
N GLY A 65 4.59 -18.11 -9.37
CA GLY A 65 5.69 -19.00 -9.70
C GLY A 65 7.08 -18.39 -9.63
N ILE A 66 7.23 -17.24 -8.95
CA ILE A 66 8.56 -16.69 -8.70
C ILE A 66 9.20 -17.41 -7.51
N GLU A 67 10.40 -17.93 -7.74
CA GLU A 67 11.16 -18.60 -6.68
C GLU A 67 11.50 -17.62 -5.55
N PRO A 68 11.25 -17.97 -4.28
CA PRO A 68 11.44 -17.06 -3.13
C PRO A 68 12.83 -16.48 -2.99
N TYR A 69 13.89 -17.25 -3.31
CA TYR A 69 15.26 -16.76 -3.27
C TYR A 69 15.53 -15.67 -4.33
N LEU A 70 14.95 -15.80 -5.54
CA LEU A 70 15.04 -14.75 -6.57
C LEU A 70 14.27 -13.50 -6.15
N LEU A 71 13.11 -13.69 -5.53
CA LEU A 71 12.28 -12.61 -5.06
C LEU A 71 12.98 -11.83 -3.94
N SER A 72 13.59 -12.54 -2.98
CA SER A 72 14.34 -11.91 -1.88
C SER A 72 15.51 -11.05 -2.35
N ASP A 73 16.17 -11.45 -3.44
CA ASP A 73 17.29 -10.70 -4.01
C ASP A 73 16.85 -9.53 -4.88
N SER A 74 15.68 -9.63 -5.54
CA SER A 74 15.18 -8.64 -6.48
C SER A 74 14.40 -7.50 -5.81
N LEU A 75 13.69 -7.77 -4.69
CA LEU A 75 12.86 -6.77 -4.04
C LEU A 75 13.69 -5.77 -3.22
N VAL A 76 13.41 -4.47 -3.42
CA VAL A 76 13.97 -3.36 -2.66
C VAL A 76 12.95 -2.80 -1.68
N GLY A 77 11.69 -2.71 -2.09
CA GLY A 77 10.61 -2.21 -1.26
C GLY A 77 9.26 -2.42 -1.94
N ILE A 78 8.21 -2.41 -1.13
CA ILE A 78 6.83 -2.50 -1.58
C ILE A 78 6.05 -1.35 -0.95
N ILE A 79 5.19 -0.72 -1.74
CA ILE A 79 4.32 0.38 -1.28
C ILE A 79 2.88 -0.03 -1.56
N ALA A 80 2.08 -0.19 -0.52
CA ALA A 80 0.64 -0.27 -0.66
C ALA A 80 0.02 1.11 -0.50
N GLN A 81 -0.99 1.40 -1.31
CA GLN A 81 -1.66 2.70 -1.36
C GLN A 81 -3.17 2.53 -1.41
N ARG A 82 -3.87 3.38 -0.66
CA ARG A 82 -5.32 3.59 -0.78
C ARG A 82 -5.61 5.09 -0.86
N LEU A 83 -6.69 5.45 -1.51
CA LEU A 83 -7.15 6.83 -1.59
C LEU A 83 -8.36 7.03 -0.68
N VAL A 84 -8.30 8.04 0.17
CA VAL A 84 -9.44 8.53 0.97
C VAL A 84 -9.80 9.94 0.54
N ARG A 85 -11.05 10.34 0.75
CA ARG A 85 -11.47 11.72 0.51
C ARG A 85 -10.86 12.61 1.59
N ARG A 86 -10.29 13.74 1.18
CA ARG A 86 -9.78 14.75 2.09
C ARG A 86 -10.94 15.58 2.63
N LEU A 87 -10.97 15.77 3.94
CA LEU A 87 -11.97 16.65 4.57
C LEU A 87 -11.80 18.08 4.06
N CYS A 88 -12.90 18.73 3.72
CA CYS A 88 -12.89 20.12 3.33
C CYS A 88 -12.64 21.01 4.55
N GLU A 89 -11.97 22.15 4.38
CA GLU A 89 -11.70 23.09 5.48
C GLU A 89 -12.97 23.54 6.23
N CYS A 90 -14.13 23.53 5.57
CA CYS A 90 -15.39 23.82 6.23
C CYS A 90 -15.79 22.82 7.33
N GLY A 91 -15.20 21.63 7.33
CA GLY A 91 -15.39 20.62 8.38
C GLY A 91 -14.37 20.69 9.53
N ARG A 92 -13.35 21.55 9.42
CA ARG A 92 -12.26 21.62 10.42
C ARG A 92 -12.77 21.91 11.84
N ASP A 93 -13.73 22.82 11.98
CA ASP A 93 -14.34 23.17 13.27
C ASP A 93 -15.61 22.37 13.58
N ASN A 94 -16.04 21.48 12.64
CA ASN A 94 -17.21 20.63 12.84
C ASN A 94 -16.75 19.30 13.47
N THR A 95 -16.69 19.28 14.79
CA THR A 95 -16.20 18.12 15.54
C THR A 95 -17.27 17.55 16.47
N ARG A 96 -17.14 16.26 16.76
CA ARG A 96 -17.90 15.55 17.80
C ARG A 96 -16.95 14.73 18.68
N GLU A 97 -17.40 14.35 19.84
CA GLU A 97 -16.68 13.37 20.66
C GLU A 97 -16.72 11.98 20.00
N ALA A 98 -15.59 11.27 20.07
CA ALA A 98 -15.52 9.89 19.64
C ALA A 98 -16.24 8.98 20.65
N THR A 99 -16.94 7.99 20.13
CA THR A 99 -17.53 6.92 20.97
C THR A 99 -16.43 6.00 21.51
N ASP A 100 -16.74 5.23 22.56
CA ASP A 100 -15.78 4.26 23.12
C ASP A 100 -15.33 3.22 22.10
N GLU A 101 -16.22 2.82 21.18
CA GLU A 101 -15.90 1.90 20.09
C GLU A 101 -14.92 2.53 19.10
N GLU A 102 -15.16 3.78 18.69
CA GLU A 102 -14.28 4.52 17.81
C GLU A 102 -12.89 4.73 18.44
N LYS A 103 -12.84 5.07 19.75
CA LYS A 103 -11.57 5.18 20.49
C LYS A 103 -10.79 3.86 20.46
N ARG A 104 -11.46 2.72 20.68
CA ARG A 104 -10.81 1.39 20.60
C ARG A 104 -10.24 1.13 19.21
N ILE A 105 -11.00 1.43 18.17
CA ILE A 105 -10.58 1.26 16.78
C ILE A 105 -9.37 2.17 16.44
N LEU A 106 -9.36 3.39 16.96
CA LEU A 106 -8.30 4.37 16.78
C LEU A 106 -7.08 4.14 17.71
N GLY A 107 -7.16 3.22 18.66
CA GLY A 107 -6.10 2.99 19.65
C GLY A 107 -5.98 4.13 20.68
N VAL A 108 -7.02 4.94 20.88
CA VAL A 108 -7.04 6.02 21.88
C VAL A 108 -7.57 5.48 23.21
N PRO A 109 -6.88 5.75 24.34
CA PRO A 109 -7.38 5.37 25.66
C PRO A 109 -8.79 5.94 25.94
N LEU A 110 -9.66 5.14 26.56
CA LEU A 110 -11.06 5.53 26.79
C LEU A 110 -11.21 6.81 27.63
N ASP A 111 -10.30 6.99 28.58
CA ASP A 111 -10.28 8.16 29.48
C ASP A 111 -9.77 9.44 28.79
N ASN A 112 -9.15 9.33 27.62
CA ASN A 112 -8.64 10.49 26.91
C ASN A 112 -9.76 11.13 26.06
N PRO A 113 -9.91 12.46 26.08
CA PRO A 113 -10.80 13.16 25.15
C PRO A 113 -10.32 12.93 23.72
N CYS A 114 -11.23 12.60 22.82
CA CYS A 114 -10.94 12.41 21.40
C CYS A 114 -12.02 13.04 20.56
N LYS A 115 -11.67 14.09 19.82
CA LYS A 115 -12.60 14.76 18.91
C LYS A 115 -12.35 14.29 17.48
N LEU A 116 -13.41 13.91 16.81
CA LEU A 116 -13.42 13.51 15.41
C LEU A 116 -14.02 14.62 14.56
N HIS A 117 -13.38 14.91 13.45
CA HIS A 117 -13.84 15.88 12.48
C HIS A 117 -14.90 15.27 11.56
N GLU A 118 -15.96 16.05 11.30
CA GLU A 118 -17.09 15.62 10.48
C GLU A 118 -17.29 16.54 9.27
N PRO A 119 -17.79 15.99 8.14
CA PRO A 119 -18.08 16.79 6.97
C PRO A 119 -19.23 17.76 7.24
N LYS A 120 -19.03 19.05 6.89
CA LYS A 120 -20.07 20.09 7.06
C LYS A 120 -20.76 20.42 5.75
N GLY A 121 -19.98 20.74 4.72
CA GLY A 121 -20.47 21.22 3.45
C GLY A 121 -20.36 22.74 3.27
N CYS A 122 -19.91 23.17 2.10
CA CYS A 122 -19.85 24.56 1.67
C CYS A 122 -19.85 24.64 0.13
N LYS A 123 -19.88 25.87 -0.43
CA LYS A 123 -19.85 26.06 -1.89
C LYS A 123 -18.59 25.47 -2.55
N LEU A 124 -17.42 25.53 -1.90
CA LEU A 124 -16.17 25.00 -2.43
C LEU A 124 -16.22 23.47 -2.64
N CYS A 125 -16.83 22.75 -1.72
CA CYS A 125 -16.96 21.31 -1.79
C CYS A 125 -18.31 20.84 -2.33
N ASN A 126 -19.11 21.71 -2.96
CA ASN A 126 -20.45 21.42 -3.45
C ASN A 126 -21.35 20.76 -2.40
N ASN A 127 -21.25 21.22 -1.16
CA ASN A 127 -21.98 20.76 0.02
C ASN A 127 -21.77 19.30 0.43
N ILE A 128 -20.74 18.61 -0.10
CA ILE A 128 -20.43 17.22 0.25
C ILE A 128 -19.48 17.08 1.45
N GLY A 129 -18.86 18.17 1.89
CA GLY A 129 -17.92 18.21 3.03
C GLY A 129 -16.52 17.68 2.74
N TYR A 130 -16.22 17.23 1.52
CA TYR A 130 -14.91 16.73 1.10
C TYR A 130 -14.41 17.48 -0.13
N TYR A 131 -13.09 17.68 -0.20
CA TYR A 131 -12.45 18.34 -1.32
C TYR A 131 -11.13 17.66 -1.68
N GLY A 132 -11.11 17.01 -2.85
CA GLY A 132 -9.98 16.20 -3.31
C GLY A 132 -9.83 14.87 -2.58
N ARG A 133 -8.71 14.21 -2.82
CA ARG A 133 -8.32 12.92 -2.24
C ARG A 133 -6.88 12.98 -1.75
N ILE A 134 -6.54 12.13 -0.78
CA ILE A 134 -5.18 11.97 -0.27
C ILE A 134 -4.82 10.48 -0.27
N GLY A 135 -3.55 10.17 -0.52
CA GLY A 135 -3.03 8.81 -0.44
C GLY A 135 -2.72 8.43 1.00
N VAL A 136 -3.19 7.26 1.40
CA VAL A 136 -2.75 6.57 2.61
C VAL A 136 -1.77 5.50 2.17
N TYR A 137 -0.63 5.43 2.83
CA TYR A 137 0.48 4.58 2.43
C TYR A 137 0.89 3.62 3.53
N GLU A 138 1.29 2.43 3.13
CA GLU A 138 2.07 1.47 3.88
C GLU A 138 3.33 1.20 3.08
N ILE A 139 4.50 1.46 3.66
CA ILE A 139 5.79 1.37 2.96
C ILE A 139 6.64 0.34 3.68
N MET A 140 6.94 -0.75 2.99
CA MET A 140 7.75 -1.87 3.47
C MET A 140 9.11 -1.90 2.75
N PRO A 141 10.16 -1.30 3.30
CA PRO A 141 11.53 -1.52 2.82
C PRO A 141 11.93 -2.98 3.06
N ILE A 142 12.53 -3.62 2.07
CA ILE A 142 12.93 -5.03 2.21
C ILE A 142 14.30 -5.11 2.90
N THR A 143 14.26 -5.24 4.21
CA THR A 143 15.44 -5.36 5.08
C THR A 143 16.12 -6.72 4.93
N LYS A 144 17.32 -6.86 5.51
CA LYS A 144 18.03 -8.15 5.54
C LYS A 144 17.24 -9.25 6.26
N ARG A 145 16.44 -8.89 7.28
CA ARG A 145 15.56 -9.82 8.00
C ARG A 145 14.44 -10.28 7.09
N LEU A 146 13.73 -9.35 6.46
CA LEU A 146 12.63 -9.66 5.55
C LEU A 146 13.10 -10.46 4.34
N LYS A 147 14.28 -10.18 3.77
CA LYS A 147 14.87 -11.00 2.71
C LYS A 147 15.01 -12.47 3.12
N ARG A 148 15.52 -12.75 4.32
CA ARG A 148 15.64 -14.12 4.83
C ARG A 148 14.27 -14.77 4.99
N MET A 149 13.30 -14.05 5.56
CA MET A 149 11.94 -14.56 5.75
C MET A 149 11.26 -14.90 4.41
N ILE A 150 11.44 -14.06 3.39
CA ILE A 150 10.95 -14.32 2.04
C ILE A 150 11.61 -15.57 1.45
N ALA A 151 12.95 -15.68 1.53
CA ALA A 151 13.69 -16.84 1.03
C ALA A 151 13.25 -18.14 1.73
N ASP A 152 12.95 -18.08 3.04
CA ASP A 152 12.45 -19.18 3.87
C ASP A 152 10.95 -19.48 3.68
N LYS A 153 10.28 -18.83 2.74
CA LYS A 153 8.84 -18.97 2.43
C LYS A 153 7.93 -18.71 3.66
N ARG A 154 8.28 -17.75 4.51
CA ARG A 154 7.40 -17.35 5.60
C ARG A 154 6.09 -16.79 5.06
N ASN A 155 5.01 -16.99 5.80
CA ASN A 155 3.68 -16.50 5.41
C ASN A 155 3.62 -14.95 5.46
N ALA A 156 2.55 -14.38 4.88
CA ALA A 156 2.39 -12.93 4.82
C ALA A 156 2.25 -12.29 6.19
N ASP A 157 1.63 -12.97 7.15
CA ASP A 157 1.41 -12.43 8.50
C ASP A 157 2.74 -12.33 9.25
N ASP A 158 3.58 -13.36 9.21
CA ASP A 158 4.93 -13.32 9.80
C ASP A 158 5.77 -12.16 9.20
N ILE A 159 5.66 -11.95 7.87
CA ILE A 159 6.38 -10.86 7.18
C ILE A 159 5.83 -9.49 7.60
N MET A 160 4.51 -9.36 7.73
CA MET A 160 3.85 -8.15 8.18
C MET A 160 4.28 -7.80 9.61
N ASP A 161 4.20 -8.75 10.52
CA ASP A 161 4.58 -8.57 11.93
C ASP A 161 6.04 -8.14 12.05
N ALA A 162 6.95 -8.81 11.34
CA ALA A 162 8.35 -8.45 11.32
C ALA A 162 8.59 -7.04 10.76
N ALA A 163 7.86 -6.64 9.73
CA ALA A 163 7.98 -5.30 9.16
C ALA A 163 7.47 -4.22 10.14
N VAL A 164 6.38 -4.49 10.85
CA VAL A 164 5.84 -3.60 11.90
C VAL A 164 6.82 -3.48 13.06
N GLU A 165 7.41 -4.59 13.52
CA GLU A 165 8.47 -4.57 14.55
C GLU A 165 9.69 -3.73 14.14
N GLU A 166 10.00 -3.67 12.84
CA GLU A 166 11.06 -2.84 12.27
C GLU A 166 10.63 -1.39 12.01
N GLY A 167 9.41 -1.01 12.40
CA GLY A 167 8.90 0.38 12.35
C GLY A 167 8.04 0.70 11.14
N MET A 168 7.57 -0.29 10.38
CA MET A 168 6.61 -0.03 9.30
C MET A 168 5.27 0.40 9.88
N HIS A 169 4.71 1.47 9.34
CA HIS A 169 3.32 1.87 9.61
C HIS A 169 2.39 1.16 8.62
N THR A 170 1.41 0.43 9.15
CA THR A 170 0.38 -0.22 8.32
C THR A 170 -0.55 0.82 7.69
N LEU A 171 -1.27 0.45 6.63
CA LEU A 171 -2.32 1.31 6.04
C LEU A 171 -3.32 1.81 7.10
N ARG A 172 -3.67 0.93 8.07
CA ARG A 172 -4.56 1.29 9.17
C ARG A 172 -3.92 2.35 10.08
N ALA A 173 -2.67 2.15 10.51
CA ALA A 173 -1.96 3.09 11.36
C ALA A 173 -1.85 4.47 10.69
N SER A 174 -1.44 4.51 9.42
CA SER A 174 -1.36 5.76 8.64
C SER A 174 -2.72 6.44 8.47
N ALA A 175 -3.79 5.67 8.29
CA ALA A 175 -5.14 6.22 8.19
C ALA A 175 -5.67 6.77 9.53
N VAL A 176 -5.31 6.13 10.65
CA VAL A 176 -5.65 6.62 12.00
C VAL A 176 -5.03 7.99 12.24
N GLU A 177 -3.76 8.22 11.87
CA GLU A 177 -3.12 9.53 11.99
C GLU A 177 -3.91 10.61 11.23
N TYR A 178 -4.36 10.32 10.00
CA TYR A 178 -5.16 11.26 9.20
C TYR A 178 -6.56 11.51 9.75
N VAL A 179 -7.12 10.61 10.54
CA VAL A 179 -8.39 10.83 11.26
C VAL A 179 -8.15 11.74 12.46
N LEU A 180 -7.10 11.47 13.23
CA LEU A 180 -6.80 12.22 14.45
C LEU A 180 -6.36 13.67 14.18
N ASP A 181 -5.68 13.93 13.04
CA ASP A 181 -5.28 15.27 12.63
C ASP A 181 -6.35 16.02 11.82
N GLY A 182 -7.49 15.37 11.51
CA GLY A 182 -8.60 15.98 10.76
C GLY A 182 -8.38 16.07 9.26
N THR A 183 -7.38 15.40 8.69
CA THR A 183 -7.14 15.32 7.25
C THR A 183 -8.27 14.56 6.54
N THR A 184 -8.79 13.52 7.18
CA THR A 184 -9.94 12.75 6.71
C THR A 184 -10.90 12.45 7.86
N THR A 185 -11.96 11.69 7.59
CA THR A 185 -12.95 11.30 8.60
C THR A 185 -12.79 9.85 8.99
N PHE A 186 -13.31 9.49 10.18
CA PHE A 186 -13.38 8.11 10.63
C PHE A 186 -14.11 7.21 9.62
N SER A 187 -15.20 7.70 9.02
CA SER A 187 -15.95 6.94 8.01
C SER A 187 -15.14 6.64 6.74
N GLU A 188 -14.23 7.52 6.31
CA GLU A 188 -13.36 7.27 5.17
C GLU A 188 -12.25 6.26 5.51
N MET A 189 -11.68 6.33 6.70
CA MET A 189 -10.72 5.34 7.20
C MET A 189 -11.35 3.94 7.21
N MET A 190 -12.56 3.80 7.74
CA MET A 190 -13.26 2.52 7.81
C MET A 190 -13.44 1.86 6.44
N LYS A 191 -13.64 2.64 5.37
CA LYS A 191 -13.78 2.09 4.00
C LYS A 191 -12.54 1.38 3.49
N ILE A 192 -11.35 1.81 3.92
CA ILE A 192 -10.09 1.23 3.46
C ILE A 192 -9.56 0.14 4.39
N THR A 193 -9.94 0.15 5.67
CA THR A 193 -9.50 -0.84 6.67
C THR A 193 -10.36 -2.11 6.64
N TYR A 194 -11.66 -2.02 6.39
CA TYR A 194 -12.53 -3.19 6.26
C TYR A 194 -12.18 -4.11 5.08
N ASN A 195 -11.51 -3.59 4.06
CA ASN A 195 -11.08 -4.37 2.90
C ASN A 195 -9.69 -5.02 3.07
N VAL A 196 -9.02 -4.76 4.19
CA VAL A 196 -7.67 -5.28 4.47
C VAL A 196 -7.72 -6.50 5.40
N ASP A 197 -8.77 -6.59 6.24
CA ASP A 197 -8.95 -7.64 7.25
C ASP A 197 -9.85 -8.80 6.74
N ASN A 198 -10.26 -8.81 5.47
CA ASN A 198 -10.94 -9.88 4.73
C ASN A 198 -10.07 -10.27 3.53
#